data_de6fce72e32cfb7ce7ad3897915981e6
#
_entry.id   de6fce72e32cfb7ce7ad3897915981e6
#
_cell.length_a   1.000
_cell.length_b   1.000
_cell.length_c   1.000
_cell.angle_alpha   90.00
_cell.angle_beta   90.00
_cell.angle_gamma   90.00
#
_symmetry.space_group_name_H-M   'P 1'
#
loop_
_entity.id
_entity.type
_entity.pdbx_description
1 polymer ?
#
loop_
_entity_poly.entity_id
_entity_poly.type
_entity_poly.pdbx_seq_one_letter_code
_entity_poly.pdbx_strand_id
1 'polypeptide(L)'
;MSPLELFLSAAVVLLPLAYLLAAVAYGRVFFAGDRRAERFAPGLLLAALALHLVYLAALTVKLRHFPAATIAEGLSVVALAVGLTYALVEWRGRERSTGFWIVSVVFFIQLLASVLRRPEAAHESEVLKSAVFAAHAFLALMAYAAFVMAAAYGFLFLELYRELKSGLFSLFYGKLPPLEVLERMMAGALHVGWIALTGAAGIGAAWAYRLYGPRWAADPIILLTLATWGLYSLALVLRRAQRWQGRQTAVVSLAGLCAILISLVVVNFVVGDFHGFPGAAGS
;
A
#
# COMPACT_ATOMS: atom_id res chain seq x y z
N MET A 1 15.91 12.82 25.52
CA MET A 1 14.95 12.00 24.75
C MET A 1 14.16 11.14 25.72
N SER A 2 12.85 11.14 25.63
CA SER A 2 12.01 10.22 26.38
C SER A 2 12.20 8.78 25.87
N PRO A 3 11.89 7.74 26.68
CA PRO A 3 11.95 6.35 26.21
C PRO A 3 11.11 6.12 24.92
N LEU A 4 9.98 6.80 24.79
CA LEU A 4 9.14 6.77 23.60
C LEU A 4 9.86 7.33 22.36
N GLU A 5 10.53 8.46 22.51
CA GLU A 5 11.30 9.08 21.40
C GLU A 5 12.48 8.22 20.97
N LEU A 6 13.17 7.61 21.92
CA LEU A 6 14.26 6.68 21.63
C LEU A 6 13.74 5.47 20.85
N PHE A 7 12.64 4.86 21.30
CA PHE A 7 11.99 3.76 20.58
C PHE A 7 11.58 4.17 19.14
N LEU A 8 10.87 5.29 18.98
CA LEU A 8 10.43 5.77 17.68
C LEU A 8 11.61 6.05 16.73
N SER A 9 12.71 6.60 17.23
CA SER A 9 13.91 6.85 16.44
C SER A 9 14.60 5.55 16.02
N ALA A 10 14.72 4.59 16.93
CA ALA A 10 15.28 3.28 16.64
C ALA A 10 14.41 2.49 15.63
N ALA A 11 13.10 2.55 15.79
CA ALA A 11 12.15 1.84 14.92
C ALA A 11 12.23 2.29 13.45
N VAL A 12 12.57 3.55 13.16
CA VAL A 12 12.79 4.03 11.78
C VAL A 12 13.85 3.22 11.04
N VAL A 13 14.89 2.77 11.76
CA VAL A 13 15.97 1.96 11.18
C VAL A 13 15.65 0.47 11.29
N LEU A 14 15.11 0.04 12.43
CA LEU A 14 14.86 -1.38 12.70
C LEU A 14 13.76 -1.98 11.82
N LEU A 15 12.73 -1.19 11.46
CA LEU A 15 11.62 -1.67 10.63
C LEU A 15 12.06 -2.09 9.24
N PRO A 16 12.72 -1.23 8.42
CA PRO A 16 13.19 -1.68 7.10
C PRO A 16 14.20 -2.84 7.24
N LEU A 17 15.06 -2.88 8.24
CA LEU A 17 15.96 -4.01 8.45
C LEU A 17 15.21 -5.31 8.77
N ALA A 18 14.16 -5.26 9.60
CA ALA A 18 13.33 -6.42 9.91
C ALA A 18 12.61 -6.95 8.63
N TYR A 19 12.05 -6.06 7.79
CA TYR A 19 11.46 -6.47 6.53
C TYR A 19 12.50 -6.96 5.52
N LEU A 20 13.69 -6.39 5.47
CA LEU A 20 14.79 -6.88 4.65
C LEU A 20 15.16 -8.32 5.04
N LEU A 21 15.29 -8.58 6.34
CA LEU A 21 15.61 -9.92 6.86
C LEU A 21 14.53 -10.94 6.48
N ALA A 22 13.25 -10.56 6.59
CA ALA A 22 12.14 -11.38 6.12
C ALA A 22 12.20 -11.58 4.60
N ALA A 23 12.42 -10.52 3.80
CA ALA A 23 12.53 -10.62 2.36
C ALA A 23 13.67 -11.54 1.91
N VAL A 24 14.83 -11.46 2.57
CA VAL A 24 15.98 -12.38 2.30
C VAL A 24 15.59 -13.82 2.63
N ALA A 25 14.90 -14.07 3.73
CA ALA A 25 14.43 -15.41 4.07
C ALA A 25 13.47 -15.97 3.01
N TYR A 26 12.47 -15.20 2.58
CA TYR A 26 11.57 -15.57 1.47
C TYR A 26 12.33 -15.73 0.14
N GLY A 27 13.35 -14.91 -0.11
CA GLY A 27 14.23 -15.03 -1.27
C GLY A 27 14.96 -16.38 -1.31
N ARG A 28 15.48 -16.84 -0.16
CA ARG A 28 16.08 -18.19 -0.07
C ARG A 28 15.07 -19.30 -0.35
N VAL A 29 13.81 -19.14 0.08
CA VAL A 29 12.74 -20.08 -0.28
C VAL A 29 12.52 -20.07 -1.79
N PHE A 30 12.35 -18.91 -2.39
CA PHE A 30 12.00 -18.77 -3.80
C PHE A 30 13.14 -19.20 -4.75
N PHE A 31 14.38 -18.72 -4.50
CA PHE A 31 15.50 -18.98 -5.41
C PHE A 31 16.19 -20.31 -5.16
N ALA A 32 16.39 -20.69 -3.89
CA ALA A 32 17.18 -21.85 -3.49
C ALA A 32 16.35 -23.05 -3.02
N GLY A 33 15.02 -22.92 -2.85
CA GLY A 33 14.18 -23.98 -2.30
C GLY A 33 14.57 -24.40 -0.86
N ASP A 34 15.11 -23.45 -0.06
CA ASP A 34 15.67 -23.72 1.26
C ASP A 34 14.56 -24.04 2.27
N ARG A 35 14.43 -25.33 2.63
CA ARG A 35 13.44 -25.80 3.59
C ARG A 35 13.61 -25.21 5.00
N ARG A 36 14.82 -24.79 5.40
CA ARG A 36 15.03 -24.13 6.68
C ARG A 36 14.48 -22.72 6.63
N ALA A 37 14.81 -21.96 5.59
CA ALA A 37 14.25 -20.63 5.39
C ALA A 37 12.72 -20.68 5.32
N GLU A 38 12.14 -21.69 4.68
CA GLU A 38 10.67 -21.90 4.59
C GLU A 38 10.01 -21.99 5.97
N ARG A 39 10.66 -22.56 6.98
CA ARG A 39 10.13 -22.64 8.35
C ARG A 39 10.22 -21.31 9.10
N PHE A 40 11.26 -20.51 8.86
CA PHE A 40 11.52 -19.29 9.62
C PHE A 40 10.95 -18.02 8.97
N ALA A 41 10.80 -17.98 7.64
CA ALA A 41 10.34 -16.80 6.92
C ALA A 41 9.01 -16.23 7.42
N PRO A 42 7.95 -17.03 7.67
CA PRO A 42 6.71 -16.50 8.23
C PRO A 42 6.89 -15.93 9.64
N GLY A 43 7.71 -16.55 10.47
CA GLY A 43 8.02 -16.05 11.83
C GLY A 43 8.74 -14.70 11.79
N LEU A 44 9.69 -14.52 10.87
CA LEU A 44 10.38 -13.24 10.67
C LEU A 44 9.43 -12.15 10.19
N LEU A 45 8.52 -12.49 9.26
CA LEU A 45 7.50 -11.55 8.80
C LEU A 45 6.56 -11.15 9.96
N LEU A 46 6.08 -12.11 10.73
CA LEU A 46 5.21 -11.83 11.89
C LEU A 46 5.90 -10.97 12.94
N ALA A 47 7.20 -11.22 13.22
CA ALA A 47 7.98 -10.39 14.11
C ALA A 47 8.15 -8.94 13.60
N ALA A 48 8.41 -8.78 12.30
CA ALA A 48 8.47 -7.47 11.66
C ALA A 48 7.12 -6.73 11.73
N LEU A 49 6.00 -7.43 11.47
CA LEU A 49 4.65 -6.88 11.55
C LEU A 49 4.28 -6.51 13.00
N ALA A 50 4.64 -7.32 13.99
CA ALA A 50 4.42 -7.01 15.41
C ALA A 50 5.20 -5.74 15.82
N LEU A 51 6.48 -5.65 15.47
CA LEU A 51 7.27 -4.44 15.68
C LEU A 51 6.63 -3.21 15.02
N HIS A 52 6.14 -3.37 13.79
CA HIS A 52 5.53 -2.30 13.04
C HIS A 52 4.20 -1.84 13.66
N LEU A 53 3.37 -2.77 14.13
CA LEU A 53 2.15 -2.45 14.88
C LEU A 53 2.45 -1.64 16.14
N VAL A 54 3.46 -2.07 16.93
CA VAL A 54 3.89 -1.35 18.13
C VAL A 54 4.41 0.05 17.77
N TYR A 55 5.18 0.17 16.67
CA TYR A 55 5.66 1.46 16.19
C TYR A 55 4.52 2.41 15.83
N LEU A 56 3.53 1.97 15.02
CA LEU A 56 2.40 2.83 14.64
C LEU A 56 1.50 3.16 15.83
N ALA A 57 1.31 2.24 16.78
CA ALA A 57 0.59 2.52 18.02
C ALA A 57 1.31 3.60 18.85
N ALA A 58 2.62 3.46 19.03
CA ALA A 58 3.44 4.43 19.75
C ALA A 58 3.44 5.81 19.04
N LEU A 59 3.50 5.81 17.71
CA LEU A 59 3.43 7.02 16.90
C LEU A 59 2.08 7.70 17.04
N THR A 60 0.97 6.95 16.98
CA THR A 60 -0.40 7.45 17.21
C THR A 60 -0.55 8.11 18.58
N VAL A 61 0.00 7.48 19.62
CA VAL A 61 0.00 8.05 20.99
C VAL A 61 0.78 9.38 21.02
N LYS A 62 1.95 9.44 20.37
CA LYS A 62 2.77 10.65 20.32
C LYS A 62 2.07 11.77 19.55
N LEU A 63 1.49 11.48 18.40
CA LEU A 63 0.85 12.46 17.52
C LEU A 63 -0.55 12.88 17.98
N ARG A 64 -1.20 12.05 18.81
CA ARG A 64 -2.61 12.20 19.24
C ARG A 64 -3.61 12.20 18.06
N HIS A 65 -3.23 11.66 16.91
CA HIS A 65 -4.10 11.46 15.73
C HIS A 65 -3.65 10.23 14.93
N PHE A 66 -4.47 9.80 13.98
CA PHE A 66 -4.12 8.71 13.08
C PHE A 66 -2.92 9.12 12.20
N PRO A 67 -1.87 8.27 12.07
CA PRO A 67 -0.62 8.62 11.38
C PRO A 67 -0.81 8.58 9.85
N ALA A 68 -1.35 9.64 9.29
CA ALA A 68 -1.62 9.82 7.86
C ALA A 68 -1.51 11.31 7.44
N ALA A 69 -0.90 12.15 8.28
CA ALA A 69 -0.73 13.57 7.99
C ALA A 69 0.43 13.84 7.01
N THR A 70 1.39 12.92 6.93
CA THR A 70 2.56 13.02 6.05
C THR A 70 2.65 11.82 5.12
N ILE A 71 3.37 11.99 3.98
CA ILE A 71 3.65 10.88 3.04
C ILE A 71 4.34 9.73 3.77
N ALA A 72 5.31 10.02 4.64
CA ALA A 72 6.05 9.03 5.38
C ALA A 72 5.14 8.19 6.30
N GLU A 73 4.20 8.83 6.98
CA GLU A 73 3.21 8.16 7.81
C GLU A 73 2.28 7.27 6.97
N GLY A 74 1.73 7.82 5.88
CA GLY A 74 0.85 7.08 4.96
C GLY A 74 1.55 5.87 4.34
N LEU A 75 2.79 6.01 3.87
CA LEU A 75 3.58 4.90 3.32
C LEU A 75 3.83 3.82 4.38
N SER A 76 4.12 4.20 5.64
CA SER A 76 4.32 3.25 6.72
C SER A 76 3.03 2.45 7.00
N VAL A 77 1.86 3.11 7.04
CA VAL A 77 0.57 2.42 7.19
C VAL A 77 0.30 1.48 6.00
N VAL A 78 0.58 1.91 4.76
CA VAL A 78 0.43 1.07 3.56
C VAL A 78 1.36 -0.14 3.64
N ALA A 79 2.63 0.03 4.04
CA ALA A 79 3.57 -1.07 4.20
C ALA A 79 3.06 -2.12 5.20
N LEU A 80 2.56 -1.67 6.36
CA LEU A 80 1.94 -2.57 7.35
C LEU A 80 0.73 -3.31 6.77
N ALA A 81 -0.16 -2.59 6.08
CA ALA A 81 -1.39 -3.16 5.52
C ALA A 81 -1.09 -4.21 4.44
N VAL A 82 -0.13 -3.95 3.54
CA VAL A 82 0.34 -4.94 2.54
C VAL A 82 0.92 -6.16 3.23
N GLY A 83 1.79 -5.96 4.24
CA GLY A 83 2.41 -7.05 4.98
C GLY A 83 1.40 -7.92 5.74
N LEU A 84 0.42 -7.30 6.43
CA LEU A 84 -0.66 -8.03 7.12
C LEU A 84 -1.56 -8.79 6.14
N THR A 85 -1.90 -8.16 5.01
CA THR A 85 -2.70 -8.81 3.95
C THR A 85 -1.96 -10.03 3.41
N TYR A 86 -0.65 -9.90 3.14
CA TYR A 86 0.14 -11.03 2.68
C TYR A 86 0.23 -12.14 3.74
N ALA A 87 0.50 -11.81 4.99
CA ALA A 87 0.54 -12.79 6.07
C ALA A 87 -0.79 -13.56 6.19
N LEU A 88 -1.93 -12.88 6.03
CA LEU A 88 -3.26 -13.51 6.01
C LEU A 88 -3.45 -14.44 4.81
N VAL A 89 -3.02 -14.00 3.61
CA VAL A 89 -3.07 -14.82 2.38
C VAL A 89 -2.21 -16.07 2.53
N GLU A 90 -0.99 -15.92 3.03
CA GLU A 90 -0.08 -17.03 3.29
C GLU A 90 -0.66 -18.02 4.34
N TRP A 91 -1.20 -17.50 5.44
CA TRP A 91 -1.79 -18.32 6.48
C TRP A 91 -2.97 -19.17 5.98
N ARG A 92 -3.83 -18.58 5.11
CA ARG A 92 -4.99 -19.28 4.54
C ARG A 92 -4.63 -20.21 3.41
N GLY A 93 -3.76 -19.77 2.51
CA GLY A 93 -3.41 -20.49 1.29
C GLY A 93 -2.22 -21.42 1.43
N ARG A 94 -1.42 -21.27 2.50
CA ARG A 94 -0.11 -21.92 2.71
C ARG A 94 0.87 -21.76 1.54
N GLU A 95 0.61 -20.75 0.68
CA GLU A 95 1.38 -20.49 -0.51
C GLU A 95 2.46 -19.42 -0.21
N ARG A 96 3.74 -19.82 -0.27
CA ARG A 96 4.89 -18.99 0.08
C ARG A 96 5.68 -18.49 -1.12
N SER A 97 5.35 -18.98 -2.30
CA SER A 97 6.13 -18.69 -3.50
C SER A 97 6.07 -17.22 -3.95
N THR A 98 5.01 -16.49 -3.57
CA THR A 98 4.89 -15.06 -3.84
C THR A 98 5.55 -14.17 -2.76
N GLY A 99 5.98 -14.78 -1.64
CA GLY A 99 6.44 -14.06 -0.44
C GLY A 99 7.62 -13.16 -0.69
N PHE A 100 8.63 -13.62 -1.41
CA PHE A 100 9.79 -12.79 -1.76
C PHE A 100 9.37 -11.47 -2.41
N TRP A 101 8.48 -11.54 -3.39
CA TRP A 101 8.06 -10.37 -4.17
C TRP A 101 7.24 -9.40 -3.34
N ILE A 102 6.26 -9.91 -2.59
CA ILE A 102 5.39 -9.05 -1.77
C ILE A 102 6.15 -8.45 -0.59
N VAL A 103 6.95 -9.24 0.13
CA VAL A 103 7.71 -8.73 1.29
C VAL A 103 8.82 -7.77 0.84
N SER A 104 9.39 -7.95 -0.35
CA SER A 104 10.30 -6.95 -0.94
C SER A 104 9.58 -5.63 -1.22
N VAL A 105 8.35 -5.65 -1.74
CA VAL A 105 7.54 -4.43 -1.91
C VAL A 105 7.29 -3.76 -0.55
N VAL A 106 6.94 -4.51 0.49
CA VAL A 106 6.78 -3.98 1.85
C VAL A 106 8.07 -3.35 2.35
N PHE A 107 9.21 -4.02 2.17
CA PHE A 107 10.52 -3.49 2.52
C PHE A 107 10.80 -2.14 1.85
N PHE A 108 10.61 -2.04 0.53
CA PHE A 108 10.88 -0.80 -0.21
C PHE A 108 9.94 0.33 0.20
N ILE A 109 8.64 0.06 0.41
CA ILE A 109 7.69 1.07 0.89
C ILE A 109 8.10 1.55 2.28
N GLN A 110 8.44 0.63 3.21
CA GLN A 110 8.86 1.00 4.57
C GLN A 110 10.21 1.71 4.58
N LEU A 111 11.16 1.32 3.75
CA LEU A 111 12.43 2.01 3.58
C LEU A 111 12.19 3.46 3.13
N LEU A 112 11.34 3.65 2.11
CA LEU A 112 10.98 4.99 1.63
C LEU A 112 10.28 5.80 2.71
N ALA A 113 9.34 5.22 3.46
CA ALA A 113 8.71 5.85 4.62
C ALA A 113 9.73 6.31 5.65
N SER A 114 10.74 5.47 5.94
CA SER A 114 11.80 5.80 6.88
C SER A 114 12.71 6.93 6.42
N VAL A 115 13.06 6.94 5.12
CA VAL A 115 13.92 7.98 4.51
C VAL A 115 13.19 9.34 4.43
N LEU A 116 11.90 9.32 4.10
CA LEU A 116 11.09 10.54 3.97
C LEU A 116 10.62 11.10 5.31
N ARG A 117 10.87 10.38 6.41
CA ARG A 117 10.44 10.85 7.73
C ARG A 117 11.24 12.08 8.14
N ARG A 118 10.52 13.17 8.37
CA ARG A 118 11.06 14.39 8.95
C ARG A 118 10.72 14.44 10.44
N PRO A 119 11.69 14.76 11.33
CA PRO A 119 11.43 14.83 12.78
C PRO A 119 10.50 15.98 13.18
N GLU A 120 10.28 16.94 12.26
CA GLU A 120 9.71 18.25 12.54
C GLU A 120 8.21 18.32 12.32
N ALA A 121 7.60 19.11 13.20
CA ALA A 121 6.22 19.57 13.23
C ALA A 121 5.14 18.47 13.30
N ALA A 122 4.77 18.13 14.53
CA ALA A 122 3.40 17.72 14.78
C ALA A 122 2.49 18.84 14.25
N HIS A 123 1.84 18.64 13.11
CA HIS A 123 0.83 19.58 12.63
C HIS A 123 -0.34 19.46 13.59
N GLU A 124 -0.41 20.35 14.56
CA GLU A 124 -1.52 20.46 15.51
C GLU A 124 -2.77 21.05 14.83
N SER A 125 -3.31 20.31 13.88
CA SER A 125 -4.59 20.68 13.28
C SER A 125 -5.71 19.88 13.95
N GLU A 126 -6.75 20.56 14.43
CA GLU A 126 -7.95 19.91 14.96
C GLU A 126 -8.62 18.98 13.93
N VAL A 127 -8.42 19.25 12.65
CA VAL A 127 -8.87 18.42 11.54
C VAL A 127 -8.27 17.01 11.63
N LEU A 128 -6.97 16.89 11.92
CA LEU A 128 -6.27 15.61 12.04
C LEU A 128 -6.75 14.77 13.22
N LYS A 129 -7.26 15.40 14.26
CA LYS A 129 -7.79 14.73 15.46
C LYS A 129 -9.23 14.22 15.25
N SER A 130 -9.88 14.58 14.13
CA SER A 130 -11.26 14.18 13.89
C SER A 130 -11.36 12.70 13.49
N ALA A 131 -12.40 12.01 14.01
CA ALA A 131 -12.69 10.62 13.63
C ALA A 131 -13.04 10.49 12.14
N VAL A 132 -13.57 11.54 11.52
CA VAL A 132 -13.91 11.57 10.08
C VAL A 132 -12.63 11.54 9.25
N PHE A 133 -11.60 12.34 9.61
CA PHE A 133 -10.30 12.28 8.99
C PHE A 133 -9.68 10.89 9.13
N ALA A 134 -9.67 10.34 10.35
CA ALA A 134 -9.09 9.02 10.61
C ALA A 134 -9.78 7.92 9.78
N ALA A 135 -11.11 7.93 9.67
CA ALA A 135 -11.87 6.97 8.88
C ALA A 135 -11.59 7.12 7.37
N HIS A 136 -11.59 8.36 6.85
CA HIS A 136 -11.26 8.65 5.46
C HIS A 136 -9.83 8.18 5.12
N ALA A 137 -8.85 8.60 5.92
CA ALA A 137 -7.44 8.27 5.70
C ALA A 137 -7.19 6.76 5.82
N PHE A 138 -7.79 6.09 6.79
CA PHE A 138 -7.70 4.64 6.94
C PHE A 138 -8.21 3.91 5.69
N LEU A 139 -9.41 4.25 5.21
CA LEU A 139 -9.97 3.61 4.01
C LEU A 139 -9.14 3.92 2.75
N ALA A 140 -8.64 5.15 2.60
CA ALA A 140 -7.77 5.52 1.48
C ALA A 140 -6.47 4.72 1.49
N LEU A 141 -5.80 4.59 2.64
CA LEU A 141 -4.56 3.82 2.77
C LEU A 141 -4.79 2.32 2.59
N MET A 142 -5.94 1.78 3.04
CA MET A 142 -6.33 0.40 2.75
C MET A 142 -6.56 0.18 1.25
N ALA A 143 -7.18 1.15 0.56
CA ALA A 143 -7.33 1.09 -0.90
C ALA A 143 -5.97 1.06 -1.59
N TYR A 144 -5.05 1.93 -1.21
CA TYR A 144 -3.69 1.94 -1.77
C TYR A 144 -2.93 0.64 -1.51
N ALA A 145 -3.01 0.10 -0.31
CA ALA A 145 -2.41 -1.20 0.00
C ALA A 145 -2.97 -2.32 -0.89
N ALA A 146 -4.28 -2.34 -1.10
CA ALA A 146 -4.93 -3.31 -1.98
C ALA A 146 -4.53 -3.12 -3.44
N PHE A 147 -4.37 -1.89 -3.94
CA PHE A 147 -3.89 -1.63 -5.29
C PHE A 147 -2.41 -1.99 -5.47
N VAL A 148 -1.57 -1.80 -4.45
CA VAL A 148 -0.18 -2.31 -4.44
C VAL A 148 -0.17 -3.84 -4.55
N MET A 149 -1.02 -4.53 -3.80
CA MET A 149 -1.15 -5.99 -3.89
C MET A 149 -1.64 -6.43 -5.28
N ALA A 150 -2.64 -5.74 -5.84
CA ALA A 150 -3.15 -6.03 -7.18
C ALA A 150 -2.07 -5.86 -8.25
N ALA A 151 -1.28 -4.79 -8.16
CA ALA A 151 -0.16 -4.55 -9.08
C ALA A 151 0.95 -5.58 -8.92
N ALA A 152 1.31 -5.97 -7.69
CA ALA A 152 2.32 -6.98 -7.43
C ALA A 152 1.91 -8.35 -8.00
N TYR A 153 0.67 -8.79 -7.77
CA TYR A 153 0.17 -10.02 -8.39
C TYR A 153 0.01 -9.88 -9.91
N GLY A 154 -0.35 -8.69 -10.41
CA GLY A 154 -0.39 -8.36 -11.84
C GLY A 154 0.99 -8.50 -12.50
N PHE A 155 2.03 -8.01 -11.84
CA PHE A 155 3.41 -8.18 -12.30
C PHE A 155 3.79 -9.67 -12.38
N LEU A 156 3.56 -10.44 -11.31
CA LEU A 156 3.86 -11.87 -11.28
C LEU A 156 3.07 -12.65 -12.34
N PHE A 157 1.80 -12.28 -12.56
CA PHE A 157 0.97 -12.83 -13.63
C PHE A 157 1.57 -12.58 -15.01
N LEU A 158 2.01 -11.34 -15.30
CA LEU A 158 2.57 -10.99 -16.61
C LEU A 158 3.90 -11.69 -16.87
N GLU A 159 4.77 -11.82 -15.87
CA GLU A 159 6.04 -12.53 -16.02
C GLU A 159 5.84 -14.02 -16.27
N LEU A 160 4.97 -14.68 -15.48
CA LEU A 160 4.62 -16.08 -15.71
C LEU A 160 3.93 -16.28 -17.06
N TYR A 161 3.01 -15.39 -17.45
CA TYR A 161 2.34 -15.42 -18.75
C TYR A 161 3.35 -15.28 -19.90
N ARG A 162 4.36 -14.41 -19.75
CA ARG A 162 5.43 -14.21 -20.75
C ARG A 162 6.25 -15.48 -20.93
N GLU A 163 6.68 -16.14 -19.83
CA GLU A 163 7.44 -17.38 -19.89
C GLU A 163 6.64 -18.50 -20.57
N LEU A 164 5.37 -18.66 -20.19
CA LEU A 164 4.48 -19.68 -20.79
C LEU A 164 4.26 -19.42 -22.30
N LYS A 165 4.07 -18.17 -22.70
CA LYS A 165 3.83 -17.82 -24.11
C LYS A 165 5.06 -17.99 -24.99
N SER A 166 6.26 -17.70 -24.45
CA SER A 166 7.53 -17.79 -25.18
C SER A 166 8.08 -19.22 -25.24
N GLY A 167 7.62 -20.12 -24.36
CA GLY A 167 8.21 -21.44 -24.16
C GLY A 167 9.61 -21.40 -23.51
N LEU A 168 10.06 -20.22 -23.05
CA LEU A 168 11.35 -20.03 -22.37
C LEU A 168 11.10 -20.04 -20.85
N PHE A 169 11.14 -21.21 -20.28
CA PHE A 169 10.89 -21.40 -18.85
C PHE A 169 12.14 -21.06 -18.04
N SER A 170 12.10 -19.99 -17.25
CA SER A 170 13.28 -19.52 -16.53
C SER A 170 13.02 -19.38 -15.03
N LEU A 171 12.64 -18.20 -14.58
CA LEU A 171 12.62 -17.85 -13.15
C LEU A 171 11.30 -18.19 -12.45
N PHE A 172 10.17 -17.97 -13.14
CA PHE A 172 8.83 -18.00 -12.54
C PHE A 172 8.11 -19.32 -12.75
N TYR A 173 8.37 -19.98 -13.88
CA TYR A 173 7.75 -21.26 -14.20
C TYR A 173 8.08 -22.33 -13.17
N GLY A 174 7.07 -23.03 -12.68
CA GLY A 174 7.20 -24.07 -11.67
C GLY A 174 7.48 -23.57 -10.24
N LYS A 175 7.68 -22.24 -10.06
CA LYS A 175 7.88 -21.63 -8.73
C LYS A 175 6.70 -20.79 -8.28
N LEU A 176 5.96 -20.19 -9.20
CA LEU A 176 4.77 -19.40 -8.89
C LEU A 176 3.50 -20.25 -8.93
N PRO A 177 2.42 -19.82 -8.26
CA PRO A 177 1.12 -20.42 -8.42
C PRO A 177 0.63 -20.33 -9.88
N PRO A 178 -0.31 -21.20 -10.29
CA PRO A 178 -0.93 -21.13 -11.61
C PRO A 178 -1.51 -19.73 -11.92
N LEU A 179 -1.56 -19.39 -13.22
CA LEU A 179 -2.06 -18.08 -13.68
C LEU A 179 -3.45 -17.76 -13.13
N GLU A 180 -4.32 -18.77 -13.03
CA GLU A 180 -5.69 -18.62 -12.51
C GLU A 180 -5.72 -18.21 -11.04
N VAL A 181 -4.72 -18.67 -10.27
CA VAL A 181 -4.58 -18.30 -8.84
C VAL A 181 -4.09 -16.86 -8.72
N LEU A 182 -3.04 -16.49 -9.47
CA LEU A 182 -2.53 -15.12 -9.51
C LEU A 182 -3.60 -14.13 -9.98
N GLU A 183 -4.39 -14.52 -10.99
CA GLU A 183 -5.51 -13.72 -11.49
C GLU A 183 -6.59 -13.50 -10.42
N ARG A 184 -6.95 -14.54 -9.67
CA ARG A 184 -7.92 -14.42 -8.57
C ARG A 184 -7.41 -13.52 -7.45
N MET A 185 -6.13 -13.66 -7.08
CA MET A 185 -5.50 -12.82 -6.05
C MET A 185 -5.48 -11.35 -6.46
N MET A 186 -5.07 -11.07 -7.69
CA MET A 186 -5.09 -9.74 -8.29
C MET A 186 -6.49 -9.13 -8.31
N ALA A 187 -7.46 -9.89 -8.82
CA ALA A 187 -8.85 -9.42 -8.92
C ALA A 187 -9.48 -9.21 -7.54
N GLY A 188 -9.21 -10.08 -6.57
CA GLY A 188 -9.65 -9.92 -5.19
C GLY A 188 -9.11 -8.63 -4.57
N ALA A 189 -7.82 -8.38 -4.74
CA ALA A 189 -7.19 -7.14 -4.28
C ALA A 189 -7.79 -5.89 -4.95
N LEU A 190 -8.04 -5.93 -6.28
CA LEU A 190 -8.72 -4.84 -7.00
C LEU A 190 -10.11 -4.53 -6.44
N HIS A 191 -10.93 -5.56 -6.16
CA HIS A 191 -12.27 -5.38 -5.59
C HIS A 191 -12.20 -4.74 -4.20
N VAL A 192 -11.32 -5.23 -3.33
CA VAL A 192 -11.11 -4.67 -1.98
C VAL A 192 -10.67 -3.21 -2.08
N GLY A 193 -9.69 -2.92 -2.95
CA GLY A 193 -9.19 -1.57 -3.16
C GLY A 193 -10.28 -0.62 -3.67
N TRP A 194 -11.09 -1.08 -4.63
CA TRP A 194 -12.18 -0.28 -5.19
C TRP A 194 -13.28 0.02 -4.15
N ILE A 195 -13.67 -0.96 -3.32
CA ILE A 195 -14.64 -0.77 -2.24
C ILE A 195 -14.11 0.24 -1.21
N ALA A 196 -12.86 0.06 -0.78
CA ALA A 196 -12.23 0.94 0.19
C ALA A 196 -12.07 2.37 -0.35
N LEU A 197 -11.65 2.52 -1.63
CA LEU A 197 -11.54 3.83 -2.28
C LEU A 197 -12.91 4.51 -2.43
N THR A 198 -13.96 3.74 -2.74
CA THR A 198 -15.33 4.27 -2.83
C THR A 198 -15.78 4.81 -1.47
N GLY A 199 -15.53 4.07 -0.38
CA GLY A 199 -15.82 4.53 0.97
C GLY A 199 -15.01 5.77 1.36
N ALA A 200 -13.71 5.78 1.08
CA ALA A 200 -12.84 6.92 1.31
C ALA A 200 -13.31 8.17 0.54
N ALA A 201 -13.59 8.02 -0.76
CA ALA A 201 -14.06 9.11 -1.60
C ALA A 201 -15.41 9.67 -1.12
N GLY A 202 -16.34 8.79 -0.72
CA GLY A 202 -17.63 9.21 -0.17
C GLY A 202 -17.52 10.03 1.11
N ILE A 203 -16.72 9.55 2.09
CA ILE A 203 -16.47 10.26 3.34
C ILE A 203 -15.73 11.58 3.06
N GLY A 204 -14.68 11.54 2.23
CA GLY A 204 -13.88 12.71 1.88
C GLY A 204 -14.69 13.77 1.15
N ALA A 205 -15.52 13.39 0.18
CA ALA A 205 -16.40 14.31 -0.55
C ALA A 205 -17.44 14.99 0.37
N ALA A 206 -18.10 14.20 1.20
CA ALA A 206 -19.09 14.74 2.16
C ALA A 206 -18.45 15.73 3.14
N TRP A 207 -17.22 15.45 3.55
CA TRP A 207 -16.49 16.30 4.47
C TRP A 207 -15.94 17.56 3.80
N ALA A 208 -15.33 17.41 2.62
CA ALA A 208 -14.80 18.53 1.83
C ALA A 208 -15.92 19.51 1.43
N TYR A 209 -17.10 19.01 1.06
CA TYR A 209 -18.27 19.85 0.78
C TYR A 209 -18.68 20.71 1.97
N ARG A 210 -18.64 20.15 3.20
CA ARG A 210 -18.95 20.90 4.43
C ARG A 210 -17.94 21.99 4.75
N LEU A 211 -16.66 21.78 4.42
CA LEU A 211 -15.59 22.73 4.72
C LEU A 211 -15.43 23.82 3.64
N TYR A 212 -15.54 23.45 2.36
CA TYR A 212 -15.17 24.32 1.22
C TYR A 212 -16.35 24.67 0.31
N GLY A 213 -17.56 24.13 0.58
CA GLY A 213 -18.72 24.34 -0.29
C GLY A 213 -18.49 23.72 -1.69
N PRO A 214 -19.18 24.20 -2.75
CA PRO A 214 -19.12 23.59 -4.09
C PRO A 214 -17.74 23.62 -4.77
N ARG A 215 -16.82 24.45 -4.29
CA ARG A 215 -15.47 24.61 -4.92
C ARG A 215 -14.56 23.40 -4.70
N TRP A 216 -14.88 22.51 -3.77
CA TRP A 216 -14.11 21.29 -3.50
C TRP A 216 -13.93 20.39 -4.73
N ALA A 217 -14.90 20.38 -5.64
CA ALA A 217 -14.89 19.48 -6.81
C ALA A 217 -13.81 19.85 -7.85
N ALA A 218 -13.23 21.05 -7.80
CA ALA A 218 -12.17 21.49 -8.69
C ALA A 218 -10.75 21.20 -8.17
N ASP A 219 -10.63 20.59 -6.98
CA ASP A 219 -9.33 20.23 -6.41
C ASP A 219 -8.66 19.14 -7.27
N PRO A 220 -7.38 19.34 -7.71
CA PRO A 220 -6.65 18.37 -8.52
C PRO A 220 -6.56 16.97 -7.90
N ILE A 221 -6.45 16.86 -6.57
CA ILE A 221 -6.41 15.57 -5.88
C ILE A 221 -7.73 14.81 -6.04
N ILE A 222 -8.83 15.53 -5.95
CA ILE A 222 -10.17 14.94 -6.12
C ILE A 222 -10.35 14.45 -7.54
N LEU A 223 -9.95 15.25 -8.53
CA LEU A 223 -10.02 14.87 -9.95
C LEU A 223 -9.16 13.64 -10.24
N LEU A 224 -7.94 13.56 -9.70
CA LEU A 224 -7.06 12.39 -9.84
C LEU A 224 -7.63 11.17 -9.13
N THR A 225 -8.23 11.34 -7.96
CA THR A 225 -8.89 10.25 -7.23
C THR A 225 -10.08 9.72 -8.01
N LEU A 226 -10.91 10.58 -8.58
CA LEU A 226 -12.05 10.20 -9.43
C LEU A 226 -11.59 9.52 -10.73
N ALA A 227 -10.51 9.99 -11.35
CA ALA A 227 -9.92 9.36 -12.54
C ALA A 227 -9.42 7.95 -12.19
N THR A 228 -8.72 7.77 -11.08
CA THR A 228 -8.25 6.46 -10.58
C THR A 228 -9.43 5.55 -10.26
N TRP A 229 -10.45 6.06 -9.58
CA TRP A 229 -11.67 5.32 -9.28
C TRP A 229 -12.40 4.89 -10.56
N GLY A 230 -12.50 5.79 -11.54
CA GLY A 230 -13.12 5.50 -12.85
C GLY A 230 -12.35 4.43 -13.63
N LEU A 231 -11.01 4.49 -13.64
CA LEU A 231 -10.16 3.49 -14.28
C LEU A 231 -10.39 2.08 -13.70
N TYR A 232 -10.39 1.95 -12.37
CA TYR A 232 -10.61 0.66 -11.74
C TYR A 232 -12.07 0.20 -11.84
N SER A 233 -13.04 1.13 -11.81
CA SER A 233 -14.45 0.81 -12.08
C SER A 233 -14.63 0.22 -13.46
N LEU A 234 -14.05 0.86 -14.48
CA LEU A 234 -14.08 0.37 -15.86
C LEU A 234 -13.43 -1.02 -15.97
N ALA A 235 -12.26 -1.21 -15.34
CA ALA A 235 -11.58 -2.50 -15.34
C ALA A 235 -12.46 -3.61 -14.74
N LEU A 236 -13.11 -3.36 -13.61
CA LEU A 236 -13.99 -4.32 -12.95
C LEU A 236 -15.25 -4.64 -13.78
N VAL A 237 -15.85 -3.62 -14.40
CA VAL A 237 -17.03 -3.80 -15.30
C VAL A 237 -16.65 -4.63 -16.52
N LEU A 238 -15.53 -4.31 -17.20
CA LEU A 238 -15.08 -5.03 -18.39
C LEU A 238 -14.68 -6.48 -18.04
N ARG A 239 -14.09 -6.69 -16.88
CA ARG A 239 -13.80 -8.02 -16.36
C ARG A 239 -15.10 -8.82 -16.11
N ARG A 240 -16.09 -8.22 -15.45
CA ARG A 240 -17.38 -8.87 -15.18
C ARG A 240 -18.12 -9.20 -16.49
N ALA A 241 -18.01 -8.36 -17.51
CA ALA A 241 -18.56 -8.60 -18.84
C ALA A 241 -17.75 -9.62 -19.66
N GLN A 242 -16.77 -10.30 -19.07
CA GLN A 242 -15.85 -11.25 -19.71
C GLN A 242 -15.12 -10.70 -20.96
N ARG A 243 -15.05 -9.38 -21.10
CA ARG A 243 -14.32 -8.71 -22.18
C ARG A 243 -12.83 -8.59 -21.89
N TRP A 244 -12.44 -8.58 -20.60
CA TRP A 244 -11.05 -8.53 -20.15
C TRP A 244 -10.68 -9.80 -19.42
N GLN A 245 -9.55 -10.36 -19.82
CA GLN A 245 -8.90 -11.50 -19.17
C GLN A 245 -7.75 -11.04 -18.25
N GLY A 246 -7.08 -11.95 -17.58
CA GLY A 246 -6.05 -11.67 -16.60
C GLY A 246 -4.96 -10.70 -17.07
N ARG A 247 -4.54 -10.78 -18.35
CA ARG A 247 -3.50 -9.89 -18.92
C ARG A 247 -3.92 -8.42 -18.91
N GLN A 248 -5.13 -8.08 -19.37
CA GLN A 248 -5.60 -6.70 -19.40
C GLN A 248 -5.77 -6.15 -17.98
N THR A 249 -6.33 -6.98 -17.09
CA THR A 249 -6.47 -6.64 -15.67
C THR A 249 -5.10 -6.37 -15.03
N ALA A 250 -4.09 -7.19 -15.33
CA ALA A 250 -2.73 -7.00 -14.81
C ALA A 250 -2.10 -5.69 -15.31
N VAL A 251 -2.23 -5.38 -16.60
CA VAL A 251 -1.72 -4.12 -17.16
C VAL A 251 -2.38 -2.92 -16.49
N VAL A 252 -3.70 -2.95 -16.32
CA VAL A 252 -4.43 -1.85 -15.66
C VAL A 252 -4.09 -1.73 -14.18
N SER A 253 -3.84 -2.85 -13.48
CA SER A 253 -3.39 -2.80 -12.08
C SER A 253 -2.05 -2.10 -11.94
N LEU A 254 -1.10 -2.39 -12.83
CA LEU A 254 0.21 -1.72 -12.85
C LEU A 254 0.09 -0.25 -13.27
N ALA A 255 -0.65 0.03 -14.34
CA ALA A 255 -0.85 1.40 -14.82
C ALA A 255 -1.56 2.28 -13.77
N GLY A 256 -2.56 1.73 -13.09
CA GLY A 256 -3.28 2.42 -12.02
C GLY A 256 -2.38 2.69 -10.80
N LEU A 257 -1.51 1.75 -10.42
CA LEU A 257 -0.52 2.01 -9.36
C LEU A 257 0.46 3.11 -9.79
N CYS A 258 0.97 3.07 -11.03
CA CYS A 258 1.84 4.14 -11.56
C CYS A 258 1.11 5.50 -11.53
N ALA A 259 -0.16 5.57 -11.92
CA ALA A 259 -0.95 6.79 -11.87
C ALA A 259 -1.10 7.32 -10.42
N ILE A 260 -1.34 6.44 -9.44
CA ILE A 260 -1.37 6.80 -8.01
C ILE A 260 -0.02 7.37 -7.56
N LEU A 261 1.09 6.72 -7.91
CA LEU A 261 2.42 7.19 -7.52
C LEU A 261 2.76 8.54 -8.16
N ILE A 262 2.44 8.71 -9.45
CA ILE A 262 2.61 10.01 -10.15
C ILE A 262 1.75 11.08 -9.47
N SER A 263 0.50 10.78 -9.13
CA SER A 263 -0.38 11.74 -8.46
C SER A 263 0.17 12.18 -7.10
N LEU A 264 0.72 11.25 -6.32
CA LEU A 264 1.38 11.56 -5.04
C LEU A 264 2.57 12.50 -5.23
N VAL A 265 3.40 12.26 -6.27
CA VAL A 265 4.54 13.13 -6.58
C VAL A 265 4.07 14.50 -7.06
N VAL A 266 3.17 14.55 -8.05
CA VAL A 266 2.66 15.81 -8.62
C VAL A 266 2.02 16.68 -7.54
N VAL A 267 1.15 16.09 -6.73
CA VAL A 267 0.46 16.84 -5.67
C VAL A 267 1.44 17.41 -4.65
N ASN A 268 2.45 16.64 -4.23
CA ASN A 268 3.35 17.08 -3.18
C ASN A 268 4.44 18.04 -3.65
N PHE A 269 4.84 17.97 -4.94
CA PHE A 269 5.97 18.79 -5.45
C PHE A 269 5.54 19.91 -6.38
N VAL A 270 4.37 19.82 -7.02
CA VAL A 270 3.92 20.81 -8.02
C VAL A 270 2.77 21.66 -7.51
N VAL A 271 1.83 21.07 -6.76
CA VAL A 271 0.61 21.76 -6.30
C VAL A 271 0.75 22.33 -4.89
N GLY A 272 1.77 21.92 -4.17
CA GLY A 272 2.34 22.35 -2.88
C GLY A 272 1.45 22.93 -1.77
N ASP A 273 0.35 23.62 -2.06
CA ASP A 273 -0.38 24.41 -1.05
C ASP A 273 -1.89 24.10 -0.92
N PHE A 274 -2.48 23.28 -1.80
CA PHE A 274 -3.94 23.05 -1.77
C PHE A 274 -4.41 22.11 -0.65
N HIS A 275 -3.53 21.27 -0.10
CA HIS A 275 -3.79 20.51 1.13
C HIS A 275 -3.06 21.10 2.35
N GLY A 276 -2.54 22.30 2.25
CA GLY A 276 -2.18 23.14 3.40
C GLY A 276 -3.45 23.42 4.19
N PHE A 277 -3.59 22.77 5.35
CA PHE A 277 -4.73 23.03 6.24
C PHE A 277 -4.84 24.54 6.51
N PRO A 278 -6.05 25.13 6.46
CA PRO A 278 -6.23 26.54 6.79
C PRO A 278 -5.68 26.80 8.19
N GLY A 279 -4.57 27.51 8.28
CA GLY A 279 -3.83 27.75 9.52
C GLY A 279 -2.32 27.86 9.36
N ALA A 280 -1.74 27.42 8.22
CA ALA A 280 -0.30 27.51 7.96
C ALA A 280 0.13 28.77 7.19
N ALA A 281 -0.82 29.58 6.73
CA ALA A 281 -0.55 30.89 6.11
C ALA A 281 -1.04 32.01 7.02
N GLY A 282 -0.21 32.43 7.98
CA GLY A 282 -0.55 33.58 8.81
C GLY A 282 0.23 33.67 10.12
N SER A 283 1.54 33.89 10.07
CA SER A 283 2.27 34.69 11.04
C SER A 283 3.61 35.09 10.44
#